data_2c4345481fe5e3c6488538abc9660ec9
#
_entry.id   2c4345481fe5e3c6488538abc9660ec9
#
_cell.length_a   1.000
_cell.length_b   1.000
_cell.length_c   1.000
_cell.angle_alpha   90.00
_cell.angle_beta   90.00
_cell.angle_gamma   90.00
#
_symmetry.space_group_name_H-M   'P 1'
#
loop_
_entity.id
_entity.type
_entity.pdbx_description
1 polymer ?
#
loop_
_entity_poly.entity_id
_entity_poly.type
_entity_poly.pdbx_seq_one_letter_code
_entity_poly.pdbx_strand_id
1 'polypeptide(L)'
;LKATIFAGLTFTESARAGGIVNQGLWLIRTESPVHGRGFQYVWQGKRFPTRTEEDMKVKSYRPHVTLIEFPIGQTTRTRIAAAICYDATDLDLLSDLRDRSDMFLVAALNKDVQTFDNMIAALHYHMYQPVVLANSGEYGGSTAQVPLPRHDDLLAHVH
;
A
#
# COMPACT_ATOMS: atom_id res chain seq x y z
N LEU A 1 15.68 -2.08 -15.15
CA LEU A 1 14.64 -2.40 -14.16
C LEU A 1 13.67 -1.22 -14.12
N LYS A 2 12.38 -1.48 -14.40
CA LYS A 2 11.30 -0.51 -14.15
C LYS A 2 10.91 -0.72 -12.69
N ALA A 3 11.34 0.15 -11.80
CA ALA A 3 10.98 0.07 -10.39
C ALA A 3 9.91 1.12 -10.07
N THR A 4 8.91 0.72 -9.33
CA THR A 4 7.97 1.62 -8.66
C THR A 4 8.12 1.42 -7.16
N ILE A 5 8.14 2.49 -6.43
CA ILE A 5 8.30 2.49 -4.97
C ILE A 5 7.06 3.10 -4.35
N PHE A 6 6.51 2.45 -3.35
CA PHE A 6 5.58 3.06 -2.42
C PHE A 6 6.29 3.24 -1.08
N ALA A 7 6.45 4.49 -0.67
CA ALA A 7 7.00 4.84 0.64
C ALA A 7 5.90 5.50 1.48
N GLY A 8 5.66 4.96 2.66
CA GLY A 8 4.69 5.49 3.60
C GLY A 8 5.31 6.44 4.61
N LEU A 9 4.45 7.20 5.29
CA LEU A 9 4.73 7.90 6.55
C LEU A 9 5.52 9.22 6.43
N THR A 10 4.92 10.16 5.76
CA THR A 10 5.35 11.56 5.83
C THR A 10 4.20 12.43 6.36
N PHE A 11 4.50 13.24 7.38
CA PHE A 11 3.58 14.24 7.90
C PHE A 11 3.78 15.56 7.15
N THR A 12 2.72 16.05 6.51
CA THR A 12 2.77 17.30 5.73
C THR A 12 1.57 18.17 6.04
N GLU A 13 1.74 19.48 5.92
CA GLU A 13 0.60 20.40 5.94
C GLU A 13 -0.22 20.25 4.66
N SER A 14 -1.54 20.19 4.80
CA SER A 14 -2.48 20.15 3.70
C SER A 14 -3.56 21.21 3.87
N ALA A 15 -3.56 22.19 2.99
CA ALA A 15 -4.60 23.22 2.96
C ALA A 15 -5.99 22.61 2.72
N ARG A 16 -6.08 21.54 1.92
CA ARG A 16 -7.35 20.84 1.63
C ARG A 16 -7.91 20.09 2.84
N ALA A 17 -7.03 19.54 3.68
CA ALA A 17 -7.42 18.86 4.91
C ALA A 17 -7.57 19.82 6.09
N GLY A 18 -7.08 21.05 5.97
CA GLY A 18 -7.06 22.03 7.04
C GLY A 18 -6.12 21.68 8.19
N GLY A 19 -4.96 21.11 7.91
CA GLY A 19 -3.96 20.76 8.92
C GLY A 19 -2.96 19.71 8.47
N ILE A 20 -2.28 19.12 9.44
CA ILE A 20 -1.27 18.07 9.21
C ILE A 20 -1.97 16.77 8.81
N VAL A 21 -1.46 16.12 7.78
CA VAL A 21 -1.92 14.81 7.28
C VAL A 21 -0.76 13.84 7.20
N ASN A 22 -1.05 12.56 7.33
CA ASN A 22 -0.09 11.49 7.02
C ASN A 22 -0.28 11.06 5.56
N GLN A 23 0.81 11.03 4.80
CA GLN A 23 0.81 10.67 3.39
C GLN A 23 1.89 9.65 3.05
N GLY A 24 1.59 8.79 2.09
CA GLY A 24 2.55 7.98 1.37
C GLY A 24 2.83 8.57 -0.01
N LEU A 25 3.99 8.23 -0.54
CA LEU A 25 4.45 8.66 -1.84
C LEU A 25 4.64 7.46 -2.77
N TRP A 26 3.95 7.50 -3.91
CA TRP A 26 4.28 6.68 -5.04
C TRP A 26 5.34 7.37 -5.89
N LEU A 27 6.45 6.69 -6.12
CA LEU A 27 7.48 7.08 -7.06
C LEU A 27 7.45 6.11 -8.24
N ILE A 28 6.96 6.57 -9.38
CA ILE A 28 6.72 5.76 -10.56
C ILE A 28 7.73 6.16 -11.62
N ARG A 29 8.57 5.23 -12.03
CA ARG A 29 9.46 5.47 -13.16
C ARG A 29 8.68 5.43 -14.47
N THR A 30 8.80 6.51 -15.23
CA THR A 30 8.19 6.65 -16.55
C THR A 30 9.25 6.70 -17.65
N GLU A 31 8.90 6.18 -18.80
CA GLU A 31 9.69 6.35 -20.04
C GLU A 31 8.79 7.02 -21.07
N SER A 32 9.22 8.19 -21.53
CA SER A 32 8.53 8.92 -22.58
C SER A 32 9.41 8.99 -23.83
N PRO A 33 8.86 8.72 -25.02
CA PRO A 33 9.60 8.89 -26.27
C PRO A 33 10.12 10.32 -26.50
N VAL A 34 9.42 11.30 -25.90
CA VAL A 34 9.71 12.73 -26.09
C VAL A 34 10.60 13.29 -24.98
N HIS A 35 10.37 12.87 -23.72
CA HIS A 35 11.04 13.44 -22.54
C HIS A 35 12.08 12.51 -21.92
N GLY A 36 12.30 11.33 -22.50
CA GLY A 36 13.25 10.36 -21.97
C GLY A 36 12.76 9.69 -20.68
N ARG A 37 13.73 9.31 -19.83
CA ARG A 37 13.45 8.67 -18.53
C ARG A 37 13.14 9.72 -17.47
N GLY A 38 12.06 9.53 -16.73
CA GLY A 38 11.62 10.43 -15.67
C GLY A 38 10.94 9.69 -14.53
N PHE A 39 10.45 10.46 -13.55
CA PHE A 39 9.66 9.97 -12.45
C PHE A 39 8.36 10.75 -12.35
N GLN A 40 7.28 10.03 -12.06
CA GLN A 40 6.01 10.58 -11.64
C GLN A 40 5.85 10.39 -10.13
N TYR A 41 5.30 11.40 -9.47
CA TYR A 41 5.02 11.38 -8.03
C TYR A 41 3.52 11.42 -7.82
N VAL A 42 2.99 10.49 -7.02
CA VAL A 42 1.59 10.51 -6.60
C VAL A 42 1.53 10.42 -5.08
N TRP A 43 0.88 11.40 -4.46
CA TRP A 43 0.65 11.39 -3.02
C TRP A 43 -0.64 10.67 -2.69
N GLN A 44 -0.59 9.81 -1.70
CA GLN A 44 -1.74 9.10 -1.17
C GLN A 44 -1.89 9.43 0.31
N GLY A 45 -3.02 9.98 0.69
CA GLY A 45 -3.32 10.29 2.08
C GLY A 45 -3.79 9.08 2.88
N LYS A 46 -3.73 9.20 4.21
CA LYS A 46 -4.22 8.24 5.19
C LYS A 46 -5.58 8.68 5.73
N ARG A 47 -6.58 7.80 5.70
CA ARG A 47 -7.95 8.09 6.16
C ARG A 47 -8.12 7.86 7.66
N PHE A 48 -7.51 6.81 8.20
CA PHE A 48 -7.66 6.41 9.60
C PHE A 48 -6.39 6.70 10.39
N PRO A 49 -6.28 7.87 11.02
CA PRO A 49 -5.22 8.16 11.98
C PRO A 49 -5.25 7.13 13.13
N THR A 50 -4.10 6.77 13.63
CA THR A 50 -3.96 6.04 14.87
C THR A 50 -4.22 6.99 16.04
N ARG A 51 -4.48 6.45 17.25
CA ARG A 51 -4.65 7.26 18.46
C ARG A 51 -3.49 8.23 18.69
N THR A 52 -2.26 7.79 18.48
CA THR A 52 -1.07 8.66 18.57
C THR A 52 -1.11 9.80 17.55
N GLU A 53 -1.53 9.53 16.34
CA GLU A 53 -1.67 10.56 15.29
C GLU A 53 -2.82 11.53 15.61
N GLU A 54 -3.92 11.05 16.21
CA GLU A 54 -5.02 11.89 16.69
C GLU A 54 -4.56 12.83 17.82
N ASP A 55 -3.77 12.32 18.78
CA ASP A 55 -3.15 13.12 19.84
C ASP A 55 -2.22 14.21 19.26
N MET A 56 -1.55 13.92 18.15
CA MET A 56 -0.75 14.87 17.37
C MET A 56 -1.60 15.77 16.44
N LYS A 57 -2.92 15.67 16.48
CA LYS A 57 -3.88 16.42 15.65
C LYS A 57 -3.72 16.17 14.14
N VAL A 58 -3.23 15.00 13.75
CA VAL A 58 -3.19 14.57 12.35
C VAL A 58 -4.60 14.37 11.85
N LYS A 59 -4.91 14.95 10.70
CA LYS A 59 -6.25 14.90 10.10
C LYS A 59 -6.42 13.65 9.24
N SER A 60 -7.62 13.08 9.29
CA SER A 60 -8.06 12.09 8.33
C SER A 60 -8.11 12.70 6.92
N TYR A 61 -7.36 12.15 5.98
CA TYR A 61 -7.30 12.70 4.63
C TYR A 61 -6.90 11.65 3.61
N ARG A 62 -7.87 11.12 2.89
CA ARG A 62 -7.67 10.24 1.72
C ARG A 62 -8.68 10.61 0.64
N PRO A 63 -8.39 11.63 -0.19
CA PRO A 63 -9.34 12.14 -1.19
C PRO A 63 -9.57 11.16 -2.34
N HIS A 64 -8.66 10.23 -2.56
CA HIS A 64 -8.72 9.20 -3.60
C HIS A 64 -7.92 7.96 -3.19
N VAL A 65 -8.20 6.86 -3.84
CA VAL A 65 -7.40 5.64 -3.81
C VAL A 65 -6.57 5.59 -5.09
N THR A 66 -5.28 5.36 -4.93
CA THR A 66 -4.34 5.28 -6.07
C THR A 66 -4.25 3.83 -6.53
N LEU A 67 -4.48 3.62 -7.82
CA LEU A 67 -4.26 2.35 -8.49
C LEU A 67 -3.23 2.57 -9.59
N ILE A 68 -2.09 1.90 -9.48
CA ILE A 68 -1.00 1.98 -10.46
C ILE A 68 -1.08 0.77 -11.38
N GLU A 69 -1.17 1.04 -12.66
CA GLU A 69 -1.25 -0.02 -13.68
C GLU A 69 0.07 -0.14 -14.43
N PHE A 70 0.60 -1.35 -14.52
CA PHE A 70 1.82 -1.69 -15.25
C PHE A 70 1.55 -2.69 -16.36
N PRO A 71 2.14 -2.50 -17.53
CA PRO A 71 2.16 -3.54 -18.54
C PRO A 71 3.10 -4.67 -18.14
N ILE A 72 2.62 -5.91 -18.18
CA ILE A 72 3.41 -7.14 -18.08
C ILE A 72 3.34 -7.82 -19.44
N GLY A 73 4.49 -7.83 -20.16
CA GLY A 73 4.51 -8.33 -21.54
C GLY A 73 3.73 -7.42 -22.50
N GLN A 74 3.13 -8.01 -23.53
CA GLN A 74 2.47 -7.26 -24.59
C GLN A 74 0.97 -7.03 -24.37
N THR A 75 0.31 -7.92 -23.65
CA THR A 75 -1.16 -7.94 -23.54
C THR A 75 -1.68 -7.90 -22.10
N THR A 76 -0.86 -8.21 -21.12
CA THR A 76 -1.26 -8.30 -19.72
C THR A 76 -0.88 -7.03 -18.97
N ARG A 77 -1.73 -6.60 -18.07
CA ARG A 77 -1.49 -5.48 -17.16
C ARG A 77 -1.65 -5.95 -15.72
N THR A 78 -0.84 -5.41 -14.82
CA THR A 78 -0.94 -5.62 -13.39
C THR A 78 -1.29 -4.31 -12.71
N ARG A 79 -2.22 -4.34 -11.78
CA ARG A 79 -2.71 -3.18 -11.03
C ARG A 79 -2.31 -3.33 -9.57
N ILE A 80 -1.60 -2.35 -9.07
CA ILE A 80 -1.09 -2.34 -7.69
C ILE A 80 -1.76 -1.20 -6.92
N ALA A 81 -2.31 -1.53 -5.77
CA ALA A 81 -2.83 -0.57 -4.81
C ALA A 81 -2.01 -0.60 -3.53
N ALA A 82 -2.15 0.43 -2.69
CA ALA A 82 -1.48 0.46 -1.41
C ALA A 82 -2.34 1.10 -0.31
N ALA A 83 -1.97 0.80 0.94
CA ALA A 83 -2.50 1.46 2.13
C ALA A 83 -1.36 1.90 3.05
N ILE A 84 -1.66 2.86 3.93
CA ILE A 84 -0.75 3.34 4.96
C ILE A 84 -1.22 2.80 6.31
N CYS A 85 -0.45 1.84 6.84
CA CYS A 85 -0.60 1.32 8.20
C CYS A 85 -2.08 0.93 8.48
N TYR A 86 -2.76 1.66 9.36
CA TYR A 86 -4.12 1.35 9.82
C TYR A 86 -5.19 1.43 8.72
N ASP A 87 -4.93 2.12 7.61
CA ASP A 87 -5.84 2.12 6.45
C ASP A 87 -6.02 0.73 5.83
N ALA A 88 -5.09 -0.20 6.07
CA ALA A 88 -5.23 -1.58 5.63
C ALA A 88 -6.35 -2.34 6.35
N THR A 89 -6.93 -1.79 7.42
CA THR A 89 -8.11 -2.34 8.10
C THR A 89 -9.44 -1.78 7.58
N ASP A 90 -9.41 -0.84 6.63
CA ASP A 90 -10.59 -0.20 6.07
C ASP A 90 -11.33 -1.16 5.13
N LEU A 91 -12.46 -1.69 5.58
CA LEU A 91 -13.26 -2.65 4.81
C LEU A 91 -13.85 -2.03 3.53
N ASP A 92 -14.16 -0.74 3.54
CA ASP A 92 -14.66 -0.05 2.34
C ASP A 92 -13.55 0.01 1.28
N LEU A 93 -12.31 0.36 1.69
CA LEU A 93 -11.15 0.34 0.81
C LEU A 93 -10.92 -1.04 0.20
N LEU A 94 -10.99 -2.08 1.02
CA LEU A 94 -10.77 -3.46 0.57
C LEU A 94 -11.86 -3.93 -0.39
N SER A 95 -13.11 -3.59 -0.10
CA SER A 95 -14.24 -3.86 -0.99
C SER A 95 -14.10 -3.16 -2.34
N ASP A 96 -13.67 -1.91 -2.33
CA ASP A 96 -13.45 -1.12 -3.55
C ASP A 96 -12.29 -1.64 -4.41
N LEU A 97 -11.28 -2.23 -3.78
CA LEU A 97 -10.09 -2.74 -4.46
C LEU A 97 -10.22 -4.20 -4.90
N ARG A 98 -11.14 -4.96 -4.33
CA ARG A 98 -11.40 -6.34 -4.69
C ARG A 98 -11.72 -6.42 -6.20
N ASP A 99 -11.09 -7.36 -6.89
CA ASP A 99 -11.19 -7.56 -8.34
C ASP A 99 -10.71 -6.37 -9.21
N ARG A 100 -10.23 -5.29 -8.58
CA ARG A 100 -9.65 -4.13 -9.28
C ARG A 100 -8.15 -4.03 -9.16
N SER A 101 -7.57 -4.60 -8.10
CA SER A 101 -6.12 -4.70 -7.92
C SER A 101 -5.67 -6.15 -8.01
N ASP A 102 -4.43 -6.33 -8.41
CA ASP A 102 -3.78 -7.63 -8.56
C ASP A 102 -2.68 -7.82 -7.50
N MET A 103 -2.33 -6.76 -6.76
CA MET A 103 -1.38 -6.75 -5.64
C MET A 103 -1.71 -5.60 -4.69
N PHE A 104 -1.56 -5.84 -3.39
CA PHE A 104 -1.78 -4.84 -2.36
C PHE A 104 -0.54 -4.64 -1.48
N LEU A 105 -0.11 -3.39 -1.37
CA LEU A 105 1.06 -3.01 -0.56
C LEU A 105 0.61 -2.30 0.71
N VAL A 106 1.26 -2.60 1.82
CA VAL A 106 1.02 -1.90 3.10
C VAL A 106 2.36 -1.37 3.61
N ALA A 107 2.46 -0.05 3.75
CA ALA A 107 3.58 0.58 4.42
C ALA A 107 3.18 0.91 5.87
N ALA A 108 3.92 0.41 6.85
CA ALA A 108 3.57 0.56 8.26
C ALA A 108 4.76 0.97 9.14
N LEU A 109 4.43 1.65 10.25
CA LEU A 109 5.27 1.84 11.42
C LEU A 109 4.51 1.25 12.60
N ASN A 110 4.63 -0.06 12.80
CA ASN A 110 3.85 -0.75 13.82
C ASN A 110 4.71 -1.70 14.66
N LYS A 111 4.64 -1.52 15.96
CA LYS A 111 5.32 -2.37 16.95
C LYS A 111 4.57 -3.67 17.25
N ASP A 112 3.28 -3.74 16.98
CA ASP A 112 2.47 -4.95 17.16
C ASP A 112 2.52 -5.81 15.88
N VAL A 113 3.67 -6.45 15.70
CA VAL A 113 3.99 -7.26 14.52
C VAL A 113 3.00 -8.41 14.35
N GLN A 114 2.63 -9.09 15.46
CA GLN A 114 1.76 -10.26 15.39
C GLN A 114 0.34 -9.92 14.91
N THR A 115 -0.22 -8.83 15.41
CA THR A 115 -1.56 -8.39 14.96
C THR A 115 -1.52 -8.01 13.48
N PHE A 116 -0.45 -7.35 13.03
CA PHE A 116 -0.31 -6.98 11.62
C PHE A 116 -0.09 -8.18 10.71
N ASP A 117 0.67 -9.18 11.14
CA ASP A 117 0.85 -10.43 10.37
C ASP A 117 -0.48 -11.17 10.17
N ASN A 118 -1.27 -11.29 11.24
CA ASN A 118 -2.62 -11.87 11.17
C ASN A 118 -3.54 -11.06 10.23
N MET A 119 -3.46 -9.74 10.26
CA MET A 119 -4.22 -8.87 9.37
C MET A 119 -3.82 -9.08 7.91
N ILE A 120 -2.52 -9.16 7.60
CA ILE A 120 -2.02 -9.40 6.24
C ILE A 120 -2.49 -10.76 5.71
N ALA A 121 -2.47 -11.79 6.56
CA ALA A 121 -3.01 -13.10 6.21
C ALA A 121 -4.51 -13.03 5.88
N ALA A 122 -5.30 -12.34 6.71
CA ALA A 122 -6.73 -12.15 6.45
C ALA A 122 -6.97 -11.37 5.14
N LEU A 123 -6.23 -10.29 4.90
CA LEU A 123 -6.33 -9.50 3.67
C LEU A 123 -6.04 -10.34 2.43
N HIS A 124 -4.99 -11.15 2.47
CA HIS A 124 -4.65 -12.06 1.39
C HIS A 124 -5.81 -13.00 1.04
N TYR A 125 -6.45 -13.61 2.05
CA TYR A 125 -7.61 -14.47 1.84
C TYR A 125 -8.83 -13.72 1.28
N HIS A 126 -9.12 -12.53 1.81
CA HIS A 126 -10.28 -11.74 1.38
C HIS A 126 -10.14 -11.18 -0.03
N MET A 127 -8.95 -10.74 -0.38
CA MET A 127 -8.68 -10.11 -1.67
C MET A 127 -8.20 -11.12 -2.73
N TYR A 128 -7.77 -12.32 -2.32
CA TYR A 128 -7.22 -13.38 -3.17
C TYR A 128 -6.09 -12.90 -4.09
N GLN A 129 -5.22 -12.09 -3.56
CA GLN A 129 -4.08 -11.50 -4.27
C GLN A 129 -2.85 -11.44 -3.37
N PRO A 130 -1.64 -11.25 -3.93
CA PRO A 130 -0.46 -10.95 -3.14
C PRO A 130 -0.66 -9.72 -2.27
N VAL A 131 -0.31 -9.83 -0.98
CA VAL A 131 -0.31 -8.74 -0.03
C VAL A 131 1.09 -8.62 0.58
N VAL A 132 1.69 -7.45 0.51
CA VAL A 132 3.04 -7.19 0.99
C VAL A 132 3.01 -6.12 2.06
N LEU A 133 3.51 -6.44 3.24
CA LEU A 133 3.74 -5.51 4.34
C LEU A 133 5.22 -5.12 4.39
N ALA A 134 5.49 -3.82 4.26
CA ALA A 134 6.77 -3.22 4.62
C ALA A 134 6.61 -2.49 5.96
N ASN A 135 7.08 -3.10 7.04
CA ASN A 135 7.10 -2.47 8.36
C ASN A 135 8.43 -1.78 8.60
N SER A 136 8.46 -0.86 9.57
CA SER A 136 9.69 -0.18 10.00
C SER A 136 10.76 -1.18 10.41
N GLY A 137 12.01 -0.92 10.01
CA GLY A 137 13.17 -1.72 10.41
C GLY A 137 13.41 -1.72 11.92
N GLU A 138 12.89 -0.74 12.65
CA GLU A 138 12.95 -0.68 14.12
C GLU A 138 12.17 -1.84 14.77
N TYR A 139 11.03 -2.23 14.19
CA TYR A 139 10.16 -3.26 14.76
C TYR A 139 10.22 -4.60 14.01
N GLY A 140 10.73 -4.59 12.77
CA GLY A 140 10.76 -5.78 11.92
C GLY A 140 9.36 -6.22 11.48
N GLY A 141 9.19 -7.51 11.16
CA GLY A 141 7.90 -8.09 10.78
C GLY A 141 7.39 -7.67 9.41
N SER A 142 8.27 -7.29 8.48
CA SER A 142 7.90 -7.18 7.08
C SER A 142 7.61 -8.57 6.52
N THR A 143 6.52 -8.73 5.78
CA THR A 143 6.06 -10.03 5.30
C THR A 143 5.38 -9.91 3.94
N ALA A 144 5.31 -11.01 3.22
CA ALA A 144 4.53 -11.12 1.99
C ALA A 144 3.73 -12.42 2.00
N GLN A 145 2.45 -12.31 1.66
CA GLN A 145 1.55 -13.45 1.48
C GLN A 145 1.16 -13.51 0.00
N VAL A 146 1.37 -14.67 -0.60
CA VAL A 146 1.15 -14.86 -2.05
C VAL A 146 0.28 -16.08 -2.27
N PRO A 147 -0.76 -16.03 -3.13
CA PRO A 147 -1.51 -17.22 -3.48
C PRO A 147 -0.61 -18.20 -4.24
N LEU A 148 -0.60 -19.43 -3.79
CA LEU A 148 0.10 -20.52 -4.48
C LEU A 148 -0.84 -21.26 -5.43
N PRO A 149 -0.32 -21.87 -6.51
CA PRO A 149 -1.08 -22.80 -7.34
C PRO A 149 -1.66 -23.93 -6.49
N ARG A 150 -2.86 -24.39 -6.83
CA ARG A 150 -3.65 -25.37 -6.06
C ARG A 150 -2.99 -26.72 -5.79
N HIS A 151 -1.81 -27.01 -6.36
CA HIS A 151 -1.11 -28.28 -6.19
C HIS A 151 -0.11 -28.27 -5.04
N ASP A 152 0.25 -27.10 -4.56
CA ASP A 152 1.10 -26.87 -3.40
C ASP A 152 0.27 -26.17 -2.34
N ASP A 153 0.81 -25.93 -1.17
CA ASP A 153 0.10 -25.17 -0.14
C ASP A 153 -0.43 -23.87 -0.70
N LEU A 154 -1.67 -23.51 -0.35
CA LEU A 154 -2.39 -22.35 -0.87
C LEU A 154 -1.72 -21.01 -0.56
N LEU A 155 -0.72 -20.99 0.31
CA LEU A 155 -0.05 -19.79 0.79
C LEU A 155 1.47 -20.02 0.89
N ALA A 156 2.25 -19.04 0.43
CA ALA A 156 3.65 -18.92 0.78
C ALA A 156 3.87 -17.72 1.70
N HIS A 157 4.52 -17.95 2.82
CA HIS A 157 5.03 -16.90 3.69
C HIS A 157 6.47 -16.59 3.29
N VAL A 158 6.76 -15.30 3.06
CA VAL A 158 8.11 -14.79 2.85
C VAL A 158 8.39 -13.77 3.95
N HIS A 159 9.34 -14.09 4.81
CA HIS A 159 9.78 -13.26 5.92
C HIS A 159 11.08 -12.53 5.58
#